data_6ee85713157ee5fb0e84d2b9543bc6f0
#
_entry.id   6ee85713157ee5fb0e84d2b9543bc6f0
#
_cell.length_a   1.000
_cell.length_b   1.000
_cell.length_c   1.000
_cell.angle_alpha   90.00
_cell.angle_beta   90.00
_cell.angle_gamma   90.00
#
_symmetry.space_group_name_H-M   'P 1'
#
loop_
_entity.id
_entity.type
_entity.pdbx_description
1 polymer ?
#
loop_
_entity_poly.entity_id
_entity_poly.type
_entity_poly.pdbx_seq_one_letter_code
_entity_poly.pdbx_strand_id
1 'polypeptide(L)'
;MDGTYRIKPRWKLGLWALVATGAAGAGGYYAWQGRDCISGRAAACESERDSLKARYGQIESSLARTQGNLSTSRQELDELRKWKNDAAKRMQTFRDMSKKLQKMVDAGKLGVRVRDGRLVMRLPQDVLFPSGSANLSRDGELALMEVAVILKQFSDRRFMVAGHTDNQPVKDKSELYKDNWELSMARALVVTRFMVEAKMKPENIVAAGYGEFDPLAKNNTPEGRRENRRIEIILLPDLSELPTLPEDMAQAAQQKSDK
;
A
#
# COMPACT_ATOMS: atom_id res chain seq x y z
N MET A 1 -7.33 -49.18 23.11
CA MET A 1 -8.72 -49.50 22.69
C MET A 1 -9.38 -48.19 22.27
N ASP A 2 -9.08 -47.74 21.05
CA ASP A 2 -9.58 -46.47 20.52
C ASP A 2 -10.57 -46.76 19.41
N GLY A 3 -11.85 -46.70 19.77
CA GLY A 3 -12.97 -46.84 18.86
C GLY A 3 -13.34 -45.50 18.21
N THR A 4 -12.70 -45.14 17.13
CA THR A 4 -13.14 -44.00 16.31
C THR A 4 -14.32 -44.44 15.43
N TYR A 5 -15.51 -44.14 15.87
CA TYR A 5 -16.72 -44.30 15.08
C TYR A 5 -16.79 -43.25 13.97
N ARG A 6 -16.40 -43.64 12.76
CA ARG A 6 -16.57 -42.81 11.56
C ARG A 6 -18.01 -42.90 11.09
N ILE A 7 -18.85 -41.92 11.46
CA ILE A 7 -20.17 -41.77 10.90
C ILE A 7 -20.03 -41.24 9.47
N LYS A 8 -20.26 -42.11 8.47
CA LYS A 8 -20.37 -41.66 7.07
C LYS A 8 -21.71 -40.93 6.92
N PRO A 9 -21.76 -39.71 6.41
CA PRO A 9 -23.01 -38.99 6.21
C PRO A 9 -23.76 -39.60 5.01
N ARG A 10 -24.70 -40.50 5.29
CA ARG A 10 -25.58 -41.12 4.30
C ARG A 10 -26.63 -40.15 3.71
N TRP A 11 -26.68 -38.92 4.18
CA TRP A 11 -27.69 -37.94 3.75
C TRP A 11 -27.39 -37.27 2.40
N LYS A 12 -26.13 -37.31 1.91
CA LYS A 12 -25.80 -36.79 0.57
C LYS A 12 -26.47 -37.55 -0.57
N LEU A 13 -26.72 -38.83 -0.42
CA LEU A 13 -27.44 -39.65 -1.42
C LEU A 13 -28.93 -39.41 -1.41
N GLY A 14 -29.52 -39.06 -0.27
CA GLY A 14 -30.96 -38.78 -0.16
C GLY A 14 -31.41 -37.48 -0.84
N LEU A 15 -30.54 -36.43 -0.82
CA LEU A 15 -30.87 -35.13 -1.44
C LEU A 15 -30.90 -35.21 -2.98
N TRP A 16 -30.00 -36.00 -3.58
CA TRP A 16 -29.99 -36.22 -5.04
C TRP A 16 -31.18 -37.09 -5.49
N ALA A 17 -31.60 -38.07 -4.69
CA ALA A 17 -32.76 -38.89 -4.99
C ALA A 17 -34.06 -38.08 -4.94
N LEU A 18 -34.18 -37.12 -4.00
CA LEU A 18 -35.37 -36.25 -3.90
C LEU A 18 -35.44 -35.25 -5.06
N VAL A 19 -34.32 -34.72 -5.52
CA VAL A 19 -34.28 -33.82 -6.69
C VAL A 19 -34.58 -34.59 -7.98
N ALA A 20 -34.04 -35.80 -8.14
CA ALA A 20 -34.30 -36.63 -9.31
C ALA A 20 -35.76 -37.15 -9.37
N THR A 21 -36.36 -37.52 -8.23
CA THR A 21 -37.76 -37.93 -8.16
C THR A 21 -38.71 -36.76 -8.31
N GLY A 22 -38.39 -35.57 -7.84
CA GLY A 22 -39.14 -34.33 -8.09
C GLY A 22 -39.18 -33.95 -9.57
N ALA A 23 -38.05 -34.04 -10.27
CA ALA A 23 -37.98 -33.77 -11.71
C ALA A 23 -38.71 -34.82 -12.54
N ALA A 24 -38.62 -36.12 -12.19
CA ALA A 24 -39.36 -37.19 -12.84
C ALA A 24 -40.87 -37.12 -12.55
N GLY A 25 -41.26 -36.74 -11.32
CA GLY A 25 -42.64 -36.52 -10.95
C GLY A 25 -43.28 -35.34 -11.67
N ALA A 26 -42.56 -34.22 -11.78
CA ALA A 26 -43.02 -33.05 -12.54
C ALA A 26 -43.16 -33.39 -14.04
N GLY A 27 -42.16 -34.07 -14.64
CA GLY A 27 -42.22 -34.51 -16.04
C GLY A 27 -43.38 -35.49 -16.31
N GLY A 28 -43.68 -36.41 -15.38
CA GLY A 28 -44.83 -37.34 -15.45
C GLY A 28 -46.17 -36.62 -15.36
N TYR A 29 -46.30 -35.66 -14.44
CA TYR A 29 -47.48 -34.84 -14.27
C TYR A 29 -47.79 -33.99 -15.51
N TYR A 30 -46.81 -33.37 -16.09
CA TYR A 30 -46.95 -32.57 -17.33
C TYR A 30 -47.24 -33.43 -18.56
N ALA A 31 -46.69 -34.65 -18.65
CA ALA A 31 -47.03 -35.61 -19.72
C ALA A 31 -48.47 -36.14 -19.61
N TRP A 32 -48.98 -36.26 -18.39
CA TRP A 32 -50.39 -36.66 -18.15
C TRP A 32 -51.36 -35.52 -18.48
N GLN A 33 -51.11 -34.27 -18.05
CA GLN A 33 -51.88 -33.09 -18.48
C GLN A 33 -51.82 -32.85 -20.00
N GLY A 34 -50.71 -33.15 -20.65
CA GLY A 34 -50.57 -33.06 -22.11
C GLY A 34 -51.50 -34.00 -22.86
N ARG A 35 -51.87 -35.16 -22.29
CA ARG A 35 -52.85 -36.11 -22.87
C ARG A 35 -54.29 -35.61 -22.77
N ASP A 36 -54.63 -34.91 -21.71
CA ASP A 36 -55.98 -34.33 -21.54
C ASP A 36 -56.23 -33.11 -22.43
N CYS A 37 -55.14 -32.45 -22.89
CA CYS A 37 -55.21 -31.34 -23.83
C CYS A 37 -55.54 -31.74 -25.26
N ILE A 38 -55.43 -33.02 -25.60
CA ILE A 38 -55.69 -33.53 -26.98
C ILE A 38 -57.14 -33.40 -27.37
N SER A 39 -58.11 -33.34 -26.41
CA SER A 39 -59.52 -33.22 -26.65
C SER A 39 -60.10 -31.80 -26.59
N GLY A 40 -59.45 -30.81 -27.31
CA GLY A 40 -60.01 -29.46 -27.51
C GLY A 40 -59.35 -28.32 -26.75
N ARG A 41 -58.28 -28.57 -25.95
CA ARG A 41 -57.57 -27.56 -25.18
C ARG A 41 -56.09 -27.40 -25.56
N ALA A 42 -55.67 -27.89 -26.69
CA ALA A 42 -54.27 -27.91 -27.12
C ALA A 42 -53.63 -26.51 -27.13
N ALA A 43 -54.33 -25.52 -27.63
CA ALA A 43 -53.81 -24.15 -27.73
C ALA A 43 -53.56 -23.47 -26.35
N ALA A 44 -54.44 -23.74 -25.37
CA ALA A 44 -54.29 -23.20 -24.00
C ALA A 44 -53.12 -23.87 -23.28
N CYS A 45 -52.91 -25.17 -23.44
CA CYS A 45 -51.77 -25.90 -22.90
C CYS A 45 -50.43 -25.49 -23.49
N GLU A 46 -50.39 -25.21 -24.80
CA GLU A 46 -49.22 -24.68 -25.47
C GLU A 46 -48.85 -23.29 -24.97
N SER A 47 -49.82 -22.40 -24.80
CA SER A 47 -49.64 -21.07 -24.23
C SER A 47 -49.09 -21.11 -22.79
N GLU A 48 -49.65 -22.01 -21.97
CA GLU A 48 -49.21 -22.20 -20.59
C GLU A 48 -47.76 -22.76 -20.53
N ARG A 49 -47.46 -23.77 -21.36
CA ARG A 49 -46.11 -24.30 -21.53
C ARG A 49 -45.12 -23.23 -21.94
N ASP A 50 -45.44 -22.36 -22.90
CA ASP A 50 -44.54 -21.34 -23.40
C ASP A 50 -44.37 -20.21 -22.39
N SER A 51 -45.42 -19.87 -21.64
CA SER A 51 -45.32 -18.93 -20.51
C SER A 51 -44.44 -19.46 -19.39
N LEU A 52 -44.54 -20.76 -19.07
CA LEU A 52 -43.66 -21.42 -18.10
C LEU A 52 -42.22 -21.47 -18.58
N LYS A 53 -41.98 -21.79 -19.86
CA LYS A 53 -40.63 -21.73 -20.44
C LYS A 53 -40.01 -20.32 -20.38
N ALA A 54 -40.82 -19.30 -20.69
CA ALA A 54 -40.37 -17.91 -20.59
C ALA A 54 -39.99 -17.50 -19.15
N ARG A 55 -40.83 -17.90 -18.17
CA ARG A 55 -40.55 -17.70 -16.72
C ARG A 55 -39.28 -18.44 -16.30
N TYR A 56 -39.11 -19.69 -16.73
CA TYR A 56 -37.94 -20.50 -16.45
C TYR A 56 -36.67 -19.83 -16.98
N GLY A 57 -36.68 -19.36 -18.23
CA GLY A 57 -35.57 -18.61 -18.82
C GLY A 57 -35.27 -17.29 -18.10
N GLN A 58 -36.31 -16.58 -17.60
CA GLN A 58 -36.12 -15.38 -16.79
C GLN A 58 -35.48 -15.68 -15.44
N ILE A 59 -35.92 -16.75 -14.76
CA ILE A 59 -35.36 -17.19 -13.48
C ILE A 59 -33.88 -17.61 -13.67
N GLU A 60 -33.61 -18.40 -14.71
CA GLU A 60 -32.22 -18.84 -15.02
C GLU A 60 -31.32 -17.69 -15.33
N SER A 61 -31.76 -16.71 -16.12
CA SER A 61 -30.99 -15.50 -16.42
C SER A 61 -30.77 -14.62 -15.18
N SER A 62 -31.81 -14.51 -14.30
CA SER A 62 -31.68 -13.76 -13.05
C SER A 62 -30.72 -14.44 -12.06
N LEU A 63 -30.75 -15.76 -12.00
CA LEU A 63 -29.85 -16.56 -11.17
C LEU A 63 -28.39 -16.39 -11.64
N ALA A 64 -28.16 -16.52 -12.95
CA ALA A 64 -26.83 -16.31 -13.53
C ALA A 64 -26.29 -14.91 -13.25
N ARG A 65 -27.16 -13.88 -13.39
CA ARG A 65 -26.79 -12.48 -13.07
C ARG A 65 -26.47 -12.31 -11.58
N THR A 66 -27.28 -12.91 -10.70
CA THR A 66 -27.05 -12.82 -9.26
C THR A 66 -25.77 -13.54 -8.84
N GLN A 67 -25.47 -14.69 -9.43
CA GLN A 67 -24.23 -15.42 -9.22
C GLN A 67 -23.02 -14.61 -9.71
N GLY A 68 -23.13 -13.95 -10.87
CA GLY A 68 -22.12 -13.03 -11.38
C GLY A 68 -21.86 -11.88 -10.41
N ASN A 69 -22.92 -11.18 -9.98
CA ASN A 69 -22.80 -10.09 -9.01
C ASN A 69 -22.19 -10.56 -7.68
N LEU A 70 -22.56 -11.74 -7.20
CA LEU A 70 -22.00 -12.31 -5.98
C LEU A 70 -20.49 -12.60 -6.10
N SER A 71 -20.06 -13.12 -7.26
CA SER A 71 -18.63 -13.37 -7.51
C SER A 71 -17.84 -12.08 -7.55
N THR A 72 -18.35 -11.04 -8.24
CA THR A 72 -17.73 -9.71 -8.30
C THR A 72 -17.64 -9.08 -6.92
N SER A 73 -18.75 -9.09 -6.16
CA SER A 73 -18.73 -8.53 -4.79
C SER A 73 -17.78 -9.28 -3.85
N ARG A 74 -17.60 -10.59 -4.02
CA ARG A 74 -16.58 -11.34 -3.26
C ARG A 74 -15.18 -10.91 -3.60
N GLN A 75 -14.86 -10.73 -4.90
CA GLN A 75 -13.56 -10.24 -5.33
C GLN A 75 -13.26 -8.85 -4.76
N GLU A 76 -14.21 -7.92 -4.87
CA GLU A 76 -14.09 -6.57 -4.29
C GLU A 76 -13.87 -6.60 -2.77
N LEU A 77 -14.58 -7.47 -2.05
CA LEU A 77 -14.40 -7.64 -0.61
C LEU A 77 -13.01 -8.19 -0.25
N ASP A 78 -12.48 -9.13 -1.03
CA ASP A 78 -11.15 -9.69 -0.79
C ASP A 78 -10.05 -8.67 -1.10
N GLU A 79 -10.21 -7.85 -2.14
CA GLU A 79 -9.32 -6.72 -2.43
C GLU A 79 -9.34 -5.68 -1.31
N LEU A 80 -10.53 -5.29 -0.83
CA LEU A 80 -10.67 -4.36 0.29
C LEU A 80 -10.05 -4.91 1.58
N ARG A 81 -10.20 -6.21 1.85
CA ARG A 81 -9.55 -6.87 3.00
C ARG A 81 -8.04 -6.84 2.88
N LYS A 82 -7.50 -7.14 1.71
CA LYS A 82 -6.07 -7.04 1.43
C LYS A 82 -5.58 -5.61 1.66
N TRP A 83 -6.25 -4.65 1.09
CA TRP A 83 -5.96 -3.21 1.25
C TRP A 83 -5.96 -2.76 2.71
N LYS A 84 -6.98 -3.18 3.47
CA LYS A 84 -7.09 -2.91 4.91
C LYS A 84 -5.91 -3.51 5.70
N ASN A 85 -5.55 -4.75 5.39
CA ASN A 85 -4.44 -5.43 6.07
C ASN A 85 -3.10 -4.76 5.77
N ASP A 86 -2.87 -4.35 4.54
CA ASP A 86 -1.64 -3.65 4.15
C ASP A 86 -1.58 -2.24 4.78
N ALA A 87 -2.70 -1.53 4.83
CA ALA A 87 -2.78 -0.26 5.56
C ALA A 87 -2.51 -0.44 7.08
N ALA A 88 -3.02 -1.51 7.69
CA ALA A 88 -2.78 -1.83 9.09
C ALA A 88 -1.30 -2.15 9.34
N LYS A 89 -0.65 -2.92 8.47
CA LYS A 89 0.80 -3.20 8.54
C LYS A 89 1.63 -1.92 8.45
N ARG A 90 1.31 -1.04 7.49
CA ARG A 90 1.98 0.28 7.37
C ARG A 90 1.85 1.10 8.64
N MET A 91 0.66 1.17 9.20
CA MET A 91 0.42 1.90 10.44
C MET A 91 1.18 1.29 11.62
N GLN A 92 1.27 -0.04 11.68
CA GLN A 92 2.04 -0.72 12.72
C GLN A 92 3.54 -0.42 12.60
N THR A 93 4.11 -0.54 11.39
CA THR A 93 5.51 -0.19 11.13
C THR A 93 5.82 1.26 11.56
N PHE A 94 4.91 2.19 11.21
CA PHE A 94 5.01 3.59 11.63
C PHE A 94 5.04 3.75 13.16
N ARG A 95 4.11 3.10 13.87
CA ARG A 95 4.04 3.15 15.34
C ARG A 95 5.29 2.58 15.99
N ASP A 96 5.77 1.44 15.50
CA ASP A 96 6.96 0.78 16.05
C ASP A 96 8.21 1.62 15.84
N MET A 97 8.36 2.22 14.66
CA MET A 97 9.46 3.15 14.37
C MET A 97 9.39 4.39 15.25
N SER A 98 8.23 5.04 15.34
CA SER A 98 8.03 6.21 16.20
C SER A 98 8.32 5.90 17.68
N LYS A 99 7.85 4.76 18.18
CA LYS A 99 8.09 4.33 19.57
C LYS A 99 9.59 4.10 19.86
N LYS A 100 10.32 3.51 18.91
CA LYS A 100 11.76 3.29 19.06
C LYS A 100 12.55 4.59 19.04
N LEU A 101 12.10 5.57 18.25
CA LEU A 101 12.74 6.89 18.13
C LEU A 101 12.34 7.84 19.28
N GLN A 102 11.34 7.50 20.09
CA GLN A 102 10.78 8.39 21.12
C GLN A 102 11.85 8.89 22.11
N LYS A 103 12.78 8.04 22.51
CA LYS A 103 13.88 8.42 23.43
C LYS A 103 14.76 9.53 22.85
N MET A 104 14.99 9.52 21.54
CA MET A 104 15.78 10.56 20.86
C MET A 104 14.97 11.86 20.70
N VAL A 105 13.66 11.73 20.51
CA VAL A 105 12.73 12.87 20.46
C VAL A 105 12.67 13.55 21.81
N ASP A 106 12.54 12.80 22.89
CA ASP A 106 12.51 13.31 24.28
C ASP A 106 13.83 13.98 24.68
N ALA A 107 14.95 13.51 24.13
CA ALA A 107 16.26 14.12 24.31
C ALA A 107 16.49 15.37 23.42
N GLY A 108 15.52 15.75 22.60
CA GLY A 108 15.65 16.91 21.69
C GLY A 108 16.61 16.72 20.51
N LYS A 109 17.17 15.54 20.32
CA LYS A 109 18.16 15.22 19.26
C LYS A 109 17.50 15.00 17.91
N LEU A 110 16.22 14.62 17.89
CA LEU A 110 15.46 14.24 16.70
C LEU A 110 14.03 14.76 16.78
N GLY A 111 13.53 15.33 15.70
CA GLY A 111 12.08 15.60 15.53
C GLY A 111 11.47 14.52 14.65
N VAL A 112 10.32 13.96 15.05
CA VAL A 112 9.56 13.01 14.22
C VAL A 112 8.22 13.65 13.87
N ARG A 113 7.90 13.72 12.59
CA ARG A 113 6.63 14.29 12.09
C ARG A 113 6.10 13.47 10.90
N VAL A 114 4.81 13.61 10.64
CA VAL A 114 4.20 13.17 9.38
C VAL A 114 4.05 14.39 8.50
N ARG A 115 4.62 14.33 7.31
CA ARG A 115 4.50 15.36 6.29
C ARG A 115 4.16 14.68 4.96
N ASP A 116 3.10 15.14 4.31
CA ASP A 116 2.61 14.59 3.03
C ASP A 116 2.42 13.06 3.06
N GLY A 117 1.88 12.56 4.20
CA GLY A 117 1.66 11.12 4.40
C GLY A 117 2.93 10.29 4.64
N ARG A 118 4.10 10.92 4.77
CA ARG A 118 5.39 10.27 5.00
C ARG A 118 5.91 10.52 6.40
N LEU A 119 6.59 9.53 6.96
CA LEU A 119 7.32 9.72 8.20
C LEU A 119 8.62 10.47 7.90
N VAL A 120 8.79 11.63 8.53
CA VAL A 120 9.96 12.47 8.41
C VAL A 120 10.65 12.59 9.75
N MET A 121 11.91 12.17 9.80
CA MET A 121 12.80 12.33 10.94
C MET A 121 13.73 13.52 10.67
N ARG A 122 13.60 14.57 11.47
CA ARG A 122 14.37 15.81 11.31
C ARG A 122 15.50 15.88 12.32
N LEU A 123 16.70 16.06 11.82
CA LEU A 123 17.89 16.33 12.61
C LEU A 123 18.37 17.75 12.34
N PRO A 124 18.53 18.60 13.38
CA PRO A 124 19.10 19.92 13.23
C PRO A 124 20.52 19.84 12.68
N GLN A 125 20.83 20.67 11.68
CA GLN A 125 22.15 20.69 11.08
C GLN A 125 23.24 21.01 12.09
N ASP A 126 22.98 21.92 13.03
CA ASP A 126 23.94 22.38 14.03
C ASP A 126 24.41 21.24 14.97
N VAL A 127 23.64 20.17 15.08
CA VAL A 127 24.03 18.94 15.81
C VAL A 127 24.94 18.07 14.96
N LEU A 128 24.66 18.00 13.66
CA LEU A 128 25.34 17.07 12.75
C LEU A 128 26.66 17.63 12.21
N PHE A 129 26.73 18.93 11.96
CA PHE A 129 27.83 19.52 11.23
C PHE A 129 28.37 20.79 11.91
N PRO A 130 29.67 20.99 11.95
CA PRO A 130 30.24 22.31 12.23
C PRO A 130 29.77 23.36 11.19
N SER A 131 29.77 24.62 11.58
CA SER A 131 29.35 25.71 10.68
C SER A 131 30.17 25.71 9.38
N GLY A 132 29.48 25.80 8.24
CA GLY A 132 30.07 25.82 6.90
C GLY A 132 30.66 24.48 6.42
N SER A 133 30.57 23.41 7.20
CA SER A 133 31.13 22.09 6.87
C SER A 133 30.07 21.11 6.41
N ALA A 134 30.50 20.12 5.62
CA ALA A 134 29.75 18.87 5.39
C ALA A 134 30.40 17.67 6.10
N ASN A 135 31.46 17.85 6.89
CA ASN A 135 31.98 16.77 7.73
C ASN A 135 31.17 16.64 8.99
N LEU A 136 30.87 15.41 9.38
CA LEU A 136 30.11 15.13 10.60
C LEU A 136 30.90 15.56 11.85
N SER A 137 30.19 16.09 12.84
CA SER A 137 30.71 16.27 14.19
C SER A 137 30.63 14.91 14.94
N ARG A 138 31.39 14.77 16.02
CA ARG A 138 31.36 13.59 16.86
C ARG A 138 29.93 13.34 17.45
N ASP A 139 29.23 14.40 17.87
CA ASP A 139 27.89 14.31 18.39
C ASP A 139 26.92 13.94 17.26
N GLY A 140 27.14 14.41 16.05
CA GLY A 140 26.42 14.05 14.84
C GLY A 140 26.57 12.56 14.49
N GLU A 141 27.81 12.04 14.57
CA GLU A 141 28.05 10.60 14.34
C GLU A 141 27.33 9.74 15.38
N LEU A 142 27.36 10.12 16.66
CA LEU A 142 26.65 9.39 17.71
C LEU A 142 25.13 9.41 17.50
N ALA A 143 24.57 10.59 17.17
CA ALA A 143 23.14 10.70 16.91
C ALA A 143 22.72 9.88 15.67
N LEU A 144 23.51 9.91 14.60
CA LEU A 144 23.25 9.13 13.40
C LEU A 144 23.40 7.62 13.64
N MET A 145 24.35 7.20 14.47
CA MET A 145 24.50 5.80 14.84
C MET A 145 23.28 5.28 15.57
N GLU A 146 22.72 6.06 16.52
CA GLU A 146 21.47 5.69 17.22
C GLU A 146 20.31 5.54 16.23
N VAL A 147 20.17 6.47 15.28
CA VAL A 147 19.15 6.39 14.22
C VAL A 147 19.38 5.16 13.34
N ALA A 148 20.61 4.91 12.89
CA ALA A 148 20.95 3.78 12.03
C ALA A 148 20.62 2.43 12.68
N VAL A 149 20.93 2.28 13.98
CA VAL A 149 20.59 1.07 14.75
C VAL A 149 19.09 0.77 14.74
N ILE A 150 18.26 1.82 14.74
CA ILE A 150 16.80 1.67 14.69
C ILE A 150 16.35 1.39 13.27
N LEU A 151 16.79 2.17 12.29
CA LEU A 151 16.31 2.10 10.90
C LEU A 151 16.72 0.80 10.20
N LYS A 152 17.90 0.26 10.46
CA LYS A 152 18.32 -1.04 9.89
C LYS A 152 17.44 -2.22 10.25
N GLN A 153 16.60 -2.11 11.29
CA GLN A 153 15.64 -3.15 11.67
C GLN A 153 14.42 -3.19 10.70
N PHE A 154 14.26 -2.15 9.89
CA PHE A 154 13.23 -2.03 8.87
C PHE A 154 13.84 -2.25 7.47
N SER A 155 14.45 -3.42 7.29
CA SER A 155 15.25 -3.77 6.09
C SER A 155 14.41 -3.95 4.81
N ASP A 156 13.10 -3.99 4.94
CA ASP A 156 12.10 -4.00 3.87
C ASP A 156 11.67 -2.58 3.43
N ARG A 157 12.20 -1.55 4.10
CA ARG A 157 11.83 -0.15 3.86
C ARG A 157 12.97 0.64 3.25
N ARG A 158 12.59 1.59 2.40
CA ARG A 158 13.53 2.53 1.77
C ARG A 158 13.45 3.90 2.43
N PHE A 159 14.59 4.55 2.53
CA PHE A 159 14.74 5.85 3.16
C PHE A 159 15.43 6.83 2.21
N MET A 160 15.05 8.10 2.31
CA MET A 160 15.74 9.20 1.62
C MET A 160 16.32 10.14 2.66
N VAL A 161 17.60 10.41 2.54
CA VAL A 161 18.29 11.47 3.30
C VAL A 161 18.21 12.75 2.49
N ALA A 162 17.50 13.74 2.99
CA ALA A 162 17.30 15.03 2.34
C ALA A 162 18.06 16.12 3.09
N GLY A 163 18.94 16.83 2.39
CA GLY A 163 19.65 17.99 2.91
C GLY A 163 18.93 19.29 2.56
N HIS A 164 18.83 20.19 3.53
CA HIS A 164 18.24 21.52 3.35
C HIS A 164 19.13 22.60 3.92
N THR A 165 19.09 23.78 3.31
CA THR A 165 19.78 24.98 3.77
C THR A 165 18.79 26.09 4.09
N ASP A 166 19.25 27.17 4.66
CA ASP A 166 18.56 28.46 4.63
C ASP A 166 18.85 29.17 3.29
N ASN A 167 18.33 30.38 3.13
CA ASN A 167 18.51 31.20 1.92
C ASN A 167 19.78 32.06 1.94
N GLN A 168 20.68 31.86 2.89
CA GLN A 168 21.95 32.56 2.86
C GLN A 168 22.86 31.91 1.80
N PRO A 169 23.48 32.69 0.93
CA PRO A 169 24.46 32.14 -0.02
C PRO A 169 25.60 31.47 0.72
N VAL A 170 26.12 30.40 0.12
CA VAL A 170 27.34 29.76 0.64
C VAL A 170 28.42 30.83 0.76
N LYS A 171 28.92 31.06 1.99
CA LYS A 171 29.93 32.09 2.26
C LYS A 171 31.17 31.78 1.47
N ASP A 172 31.66 32.82 0.85
CA ASP A 172 32.90 32.87 0.08
C ASP A 172 33.02 31.66 -0.84
N LYS A 173 32.50 31.82 -2.06
CA LYS A 173 32.77 30.89 -3.18
C LYS A 173 33.80 29.83 -2.74
N SER A 174 33.38 29.01 -1.74
CA SER A 174 34.27 28.00 -1.20
C SER A 174 34.58 27.16 -2.42
N GLU A 175 35.85 26.91 -2.69
CA GLU A 175 36.26 26.01 -3.77
C GLU A 175 35.55 24.65 -3.71
N LEU A 176 34.82 24.40 -2.60
CA LEU A 176 34.14 23.15 -2.29
C LEU A 176 32.68 23.09 -2.76
N TYR A 177 31.90 24.19 -2.66
CA TYR A 177 30.48 24.19 -3.01
C TYR A 177 30.10 25.50 -3.70
N LYS A 178 29.47 25.40 -4.89
CA LYS A 178 29.11 26.57 -5.69
C LYS A 178 27.84 27.26 -5.14
N ASP A 179 26.93 26.48 -4.60
CA ASP A 179 25.62 26.95 -4.16
C ASP A 179 25.00 26.06 -3.05
N ASN A 180 23.80 26.44 -2.63
CA ASN A 180 23.06 25.71 -1.62
C ASN A 180 22.57 24.29 -2.07
N TRP A 181 22.47 24.06 -3.39
CA TRP A 181 22.20 22.73 -3.93
C TRP A 181 23.36 21.78 -3.66
N GLU A 182 24.58 22.19 -4.04
CA GLU A 182 25.77 21.37 -3.85
C GLU A 182 26.04 21.12 -2.35
N LEU A 183 25.93 22.17 -1.51
CA LEU A 183 26.13 22.04 -0.07
C LEU A 183 25.11 21.07 0.58
N SER A 184 23.85 21.21 0.25
CA SER A 184 22.79 20.35 0.80
C SER A 184 22.95 18.89 0.34
N MET A 185 23.30 18.68 -0.93
CA MET A 185 23.58 17.36 -1.48
C MET A 185 24.81 16.72 -0.83
N ALA A 186 25.90 17.47 -0.67
CA ALA A 186 27.11 16.96 -0.02
C ALA A 186 26.82 16.48 1.41
N ARG A 187 26.06 17.25 2.17
CA ARG A 187 25.67 16.88 3.54
C ARG A 187 24.79 15.63 3.56
N ALA A 188 23.79 15.56 2.67
CA ALA A 188 22.95 14.38 2.54
C ALA A 188 23.78 13.13 2.18
N LEU A 189 24.76 13.28 1.29
CA LEU A 189 25.61 12.18 0.85
C LEU A 189 26.51 11.68 1.98
N VAL A 190 27.09 12.58 2.78
CA VAL A 190 27.92 12.20 3.95
C VAL A 190 27.10 11.42 4.96
N VAL A 191 25.88 11.88 5.27
CA VAL A 191 24.97 11.16 6.16
C VAL A 191 24.61 9.79 5.58
N THR A 192 24.30 9.73 4.28
CA THR A 192 23.95 8.46 3.61
C THR A 192 25.10 7.46 3.70
N ARG A 193 26.33 7.89 3.41
CA ARG A 193 27.53 7.03 3.52
C ARG A 193 27.73 6.53 4.95
N PHE A 194 27.60 7.41 5.93
CA PHE A 194 27.69 7.04 7.35
C PHE A 194 26.63 5.98 7.73
N MET A 195 25.40 6.13 7.27
CA MET A 195 24.33 5.15 7.52
C MET A 195 24.65 3.78 6.88
N VAL A 196 25.25 3.76 5.69
CA VAL A 196 25.71 2.52 5.04
C VAL A 196 26.85 1.87 5.84
N GLU A 197 27.84 2.66 6.31
CA GLU A 197 28.90 2.18 7.19
C GLU A 197 28.34 1.61 8.50
N ALA A 198 27.27 2.21 9.03
CA ALA A 198 26.50 1.70 10.19
C ALA A 198 25.63 0.47 9.86
N LYS A 199 25.85 -0.16 8.68
CA LYS A 199 25.19 -1.41 8.24
C LYS A 199 23.75 -1.26 7.81
N MET A 200 23.35 -0.10 7.33
CA MET A 200 22.15 -0.01 6.49
C MET A 200 22.50 -0.53 5.08
N LYS A 201 21.52 -1.18 4.45
CA LYS A 201 21.69 -1.69 3.08
C LYS A 201 21.74 -0.53 2.09
N PRO A 202 22.74 -0.45 1.18
CA PRO A 202 22.86 0.64 0.22
C PRO A 202 21.64 0.81 -0.69
N GLU A 203 20.95 -0.30 -1.05
CA GLU A 203 19.75 -0.30 -1.87
C GLU A 203 18.53 0.33 -1.16
N ASN A 204 18.60 0.48 0.17
CA ASN A 204 17.50 0.99 0.98
C ASN A 204 17.65 2.45 1.35
N ILE A 205 18.72 3.13 0.90
CA ILE A 205 18.95 4.52 1.26
C ILE A 205 19.43 5.32 0.05
N VAL A 206 18.87 6.52 -0.12
CA VAL A 206 19.26 7.45 -1.18
C VAL A 206 19.51 8.84 -0.60
N ALA A 207 20.35 9.64 -1.26
CA ALA A 207 20.60 11.04 -0.90
C ALA A 207 19.83 11.97 -1.83
N ALA A 208 19.36 13.11 -1.30
CA ALA A 208 18.77 14.21 -2.05
C ALA A 208 19.19 15.56 -1.47
N GLY A 209 19.44 16.54 -2.33
CA GLY A 209 19.68 17.92 -1.92
C GLY A 209 18.52 18.80 -2.34
N TYR A 210 17.94 19.55 -1.42
CA TYR A 210 16.83 20.48 -1.68
C TYR A 210 17.27 21.94 -1.71
N GLY A 211 18.54 22.23 -1.31
CA GLY A 211 18.97 23.61 -1.16
C GLY A 211 18.08 24.39 -0.20
N GLU A 212 17.75 25.62 -0.57
CA GLU A 212 16.87 26.54 0.17
C GLU A 212 15.39 26.47 -0.25
N PHE A 213 15.05 25.59 -1.20
CA PHE A 213 13.78 25.62 -1.93
C PHE A 213 12.65 24.82 -1.28
N ASP A 214 12.89 24.23 -0.10
CA ASP A 214 11.85 23.60 0.71
C ASP A 214 11.94 24.08 2.17
N PRO A 215 11.62 25.37 2.44
CA PRO A 215 11.72 25.95 3.78
C PRO A 215 10.57 25.48 4.67
N LEU A 216 10.87 25.19 5.95
CA LEU A 216 9.86 24.93 6.99
C LEU A 216 9.39 26.21 7.68
N ALA A 217 10.26 27.21 7.74
CA ALA A 217 10.00 28.50 8.37
C ALA A 217 10.47 29.65 7.48
N LYS A 218 10.01 30.86 7.79
CA LYS A 218 10.46 32.05 7.05
C LYS A 218 11.95 32.31 7.28
N ASN A 219 12.69 32.54 6.21
CA ASN A 219 14.14 32.81 6.24
C ASN A 219 14.51 34.23 6.77
N ASN A 220 13.52 35.07 7.09
CA ASN A 220 13.75 36.45 7.54
C ASN A 220 14.19 36.54 9.02
N THR A 221 14.03 35.47 9.81
CA THR A 221 14.49 35.42 11.21
C THR A 221 15.64 34.42 11.37
N PRO A 222 16.56 34.65 12.34
CA PRO A 222 17.62 33.69 12.64
C PRO A 222 17.09 32.32 13.04
N GLU A 223 15.98 32.28 13.79
CA GLU A 223 15.31 31.06 14.26
C GLU A 223 14.75 30.26 13.06
N GLY A 224 14.05 30.94 12.15
CA GLY A 224 13.51 30.31 10.94
C GLY A 224 14.61 29.76 10.04
N ARG A 225 15.71 30.50 9.87
CA ARG A 225 16.88 29.98 9.14
C ARG A 225 17.47 28.74 9.82
N ARG A 226 17.55 28.71 11.15
CA ARG A 226 18.02 27.54 11.91
C ARG A 226 17.12 26.33 11.71
N GLU A 227 15.80 26.51 11.67
CA GLU A 227 14.86 25.44 11.37
C GLU A 227 15.00 24.91 9.93
N ASN A 228 15.31 25.78 8.97
CA ASN A 228 15.50 25.42 7.58
C ASN A 228 16.80 24.64 7.37
N ARG A 229 17.88 24.98 8.09
CA ARG A 229 19.14 24.22 8.07
C ARG A 229 18.97 22.89 8.80
N ARG A 230 18.65 21.83 8.05
CA ARG A 230 18.34 20.52 8.61
C ARG A 230 18.72 19.38 7.67
N ILE A 231 18.78 18.20 8.23
CA ILE A 231 18.73 16.92 7.50
C ILE A 231 17.40 16.25 7.84
N GLU A 232 16.71 15.76 6.83
CA GLU A 232 15.53 14.93 6.98
C GLU A 232 15.85 13.51 6.52
N ILE A 233 15.44 12.51 7.31
CA ILE A 233 15.44 11.12 6.88
C ILE A 233 13.97 10.74 6.70
N ILE A 234 13.58 10.50 5.44
CA ILE A 234 12.20 10.34 5.01
C ILE A 234 11.96 8.88 4.68
N LEU A 235 10.97 8.27 5.31
CA LEU A 235 10.50 6.94 4.92
C LEU A 235 9.78 7.04 3.57
N LEU A 236 10.34 6.37 2.55
CA LEU A 236 9.73 6.32 1.23
C LEU A 236 8.53 5.36 1.20
N PRO A 237 7.47 5.70 0.47
CA PRO A 237 6.38 4.76 0.24
C PRO A 237 6.87 3.56 -0.57
N ASP A 238 6.37 2.39 -0.24
CA ASP A 238 6.57 1.21 -1.07
C ASP A 238 5.51 1.19 -2.17
N LEU A 239 5.93 1.53 -3.38
CA LEU A 239 5.04 1.59 -4.54
C LEU A 239 4.66 0.20 -5.05
N SER A 240 5.36 -0.85 -4.65
CA SER A 240 4.99 -2.24 -4.98
C SER A 240 3.69 -2.68 -4.28
N GLU A 241 3.30 -1.95 -3.23
CA GLU A 241 2.03 -2.16 -2.51
C GLU A 241 0.83 -1.45 -3.19
N LEU A 242 1.07 -0.67 -4.26
CA LEU A 242 -0.02 -0.07 -5.04
C LEU A 242 -0.66 -1.14 -5.94
N PRO A 243 -1.98 -1.07 -6.18
CA PRO A 243 -2.61 -1.89 -7.20
C PRO A 243 -1.85 -1.71 -8.54
N THR A 244 -1.59 -2.80 -9.22
CA THR A 244 -1.07 -2.72 -10.59
C THR A 244 -2.05 -1.92 -11.43
N LEU A 245 -1.52 -1.01 -12.25
CA LEU A 245 -2.37 -0.31 -13.23
C LEU A 245 -3.14 -1.33 -14.05
N PRO A 246 -4.43 -1.09 -14.32
CA PRO A 246 -5.20 -1.91 -15.25
C PRO A 246 -4.40 -2.12 -16.54
N GLU A 247 -4.45 -3.33 -17.11
CA GLU A 247 -3.62 -3.71 -18.26
C GLU A 247 -3.80 -2.79 -19.46
N ASP A 248 -5.01 -2.27 -19.66
CA ASP A 248 -5.34 -1.29 -20.69
C ASP A 248 -4.59 0.04 -20.52
N MET A 249 -4.44 0.51 -19.26
CA MET A 249 -3.66 1.72 -18.97
C MET A 249 -2.16 1.46 -19.07
N ALA A 250 -1.68 0.28 -18.68
CA ALA A 250 -0.28 -0.10 -18.81
C ALA A 250 0.14 -0.20 -20.28
N GLN A 251 -0.70 -0.78 -21.13
CA GLN A 251 -0.47 -0.88 -22.58
C GLN A 251 -0.51 0.50 -23.26
N ALA A 252 -1.42 1.40 -22.86
CA ALA A 252 -1.48 2.76 -23.38
C ALA A 252 -0.25 3.60 -23.03
N ALA A 253 0.36 3.36 -21.86
CA ALA A 253 1.60 4.01 -21.44
C ALA A 253 2.81 3.52 -22.27
N GLN A 254 2.90 2.22 -22.55
CA GLN A 254 3.97 1.64 -23.37
C GLN A 254 3.93 2.13 -24.83
N GLN A 255 2.75 2.21 -25.44
CA GLN A 255 2.59 2.71 -26.82
C GLN A 255 2.98 4.18 -27.01
N LYS A 256 3.00 5.00 -25.93
CA LYS A 256 3.48 6.39 -25.97
C LYS A 256 4.98 6.52 -25.79
N SER A 257 5.64 5.52 -25.23
CA SER A 257 7.09 5.52 -25.01
C SER A 257 7.87 5.14 -26.28
N ASP A 258 7.24 4.46 -27.23
CA ASP A 258 7.86 3.95 -28.46
C ASP A 258 7.65 4.90 -29.68
N LYS A 259 7.17 6.13 -29.42
CA LYS A 259 7.06 7.23 -30.41
C LYS A 259 7.96 8.40 -30.03
#